data_4e8a083f200d008a65073cfc7a4ffc91
#
_entry.id   4e8a083f200d008a65073cfc7a4ffc91
#
_cell.length_a   1.000
_cell.length_b   1.000
_cell.length_c   1.000
_cell.angle_alpha   90.00
_cell.angle_beta   90.00
_cell.angle_gamma   90.00
#
_symmetry.space_group_name_H-M   'P 1'
#
loop_
_entity.id
_entity.type
_entity.pdbx_description
1 polymer ?
#
loop_
_entity_poly.entity_id
_entity_poly.type
_entity_poly.pdbx_seq_one_letter_code
_entity_poly.pdbx_strand_id
1 'polypeptide(L)'
;MGRADLEAIASTAGRYYKPFDRRRTRGEGKWRHIDNPKEPLKRIQKRINRRILSTVPLPPAMLGAVQGMSIRDNGLLHVRQPVVVTLDLRDCFPRTSHHDVATVLKRNFGCSEEITSLLTRLTTFQHRVPQGAPTSATLVNLSLLPLYDDIQELAERKGLRFSLWVDDITISGPAADDAIEPVIQLVQRHGHAVRQSKVHVMRSGNSQAVTGVVVNRKVGKARDYRAEIRRQIIDLADRPNPPAHEIQSVRSRIAHVRHLCPVQGDALQRLADKVLPAEGVGGTKPRSDEIRPCRCAKKHRHRHIADRQAA
;
A
#
# COMPACT_ATOMS: atom_id res chain seq x y z
N MET A 1 -0.78 4.67 -30.56
CA MET A 1 0.48 5.19 -29.99
C MET A 1 1.57 4.24 -30.45
N GLY A 2 2.41 4.69 -31.32
CA GLY A 2 3.53 3.94 -31.89
C GLY A 2 4.75 3.94 -30.96
N ARG A 3 5.83 3.27 -31.41
CA ARG A 3 7.10 3.20 -30.70
C ARG A 3 7.71 4.59 -30.50
N ALA A 4 7.79 5.40 -31.54
CA ALA A 4 8.34 6.76 -31.48
C ALA A 4 7.62 7.65 -30.44
N ASP A 5 6.30 7.53 -30.34
CA ASP A 5 5.51 8.25 -29.31
C ASP A 5 5.90 7.83 -27.89
N LEU A 6 6.12 6.52 -27.69
CA LEU A 6 6.53 5.98 -26.38
C LEU A 6 7.92 6.46 -26.00
N GLU A 7 8.86 6.48 -26.95
CA GLU A 7 10.23 6.97 -26.75
C GLU A 7 10.24 8.48 -26.43
N ALA A 8 9.44 9.27 -27.13
CA ALA A 8 9.29 10.70 -26.87
C ALA A 8 8.71 10.98 -25.47
N ILE A 9 7.74 10.18 -25.03
CA ILE A 9 7.19 10.30 -23.67
C ILE A 9 8.20 9.82 -22.64
N ALA A 10 8.94 8.73 -22.90
CA ALA A 10 9.94 8.19 -21.99
C ALA A 10 11.12 9.16 -21.78
N SER A 11 11.57 9.87 -22.84
CA SER A 11 12.65 10.86 -22.73
C SER A 11 12.27 12.06 -21.86
N THR A 12 10.99 12.36 -21.75
CA THR A 12 10.45 13.49 -20.98
C THR A 12 9.53 13.05 -19.84
N ALA A 13 9.59 11.78 -19.40
CA ALA A 13 8.66 11.17 -18.44
C ALA A 13 8.53 11.98 -17.14
N GLY A 14 9.62 12.59 -16.67
CA GLY A 14 9.63 13.44 -15.47
C GLY A 14 8.67 14.63 -15.53
N ARG A 15 8.39 15.18 -16.72
CA ARG A 15 7.47 16.31 -16.91
C ARG A 15 6.00 15.95 -16.64
N TYR A 16 5.67 14.67 -16.68
CA TYR A 16 4.30 14.19 -16.44
C TYR A 16 4.02 13.90 -14.97
N TYR A 17 4.98 14.06 -14.07
CA TYR A 17 4.73 13.92 -12.64
C TYR A 17 4.36 15.26 -11.99
N LYS A 18 3.35 15.25 -11.13
CA LYS A 18 2.97 16.36 -10.24
C LYS A 18 3.03 15.87 -8.80
N PRO A 19 4.20 15.95 -8.14
CA PRO A 19 4.34 15.54 -6.77
C PRO A 19 3.52 16.43 -5.82
N PHE A 20 2.93 15.80 -4.79
CA PHE A 20 2.26 16.50 -3.70
C PHE A 20 2.37 15.69 -2.41
N ASP A 21 2.19 16.36 -1.28
CA ASP A 21 2.14 15.71 0.01
C ASP A 21 0.69 15.59 0.48
N ARG A 22 0.28 14.41 0.90
CA ARG A 22 -1.03 14.11 1.45
C ARG A 22 -0.93 13.82 2.94
N ARG A 23 -1.81 14.42 3.73
CA ARG A 23 -1.92 14.11 5.16
C ARG A 23 -2.41 12.68 5.36
N ARG A 24 -1.76 11.93 6.24
CA ARG A 24 -2.24 10.58 6.61
C ARG A 24 -3.49 10.72 7.47
N THR A 25 -4.53 9.97 7.16
CA THR A 25 -5.79 9.92 7.94
C THR A 25 -5.62 9.24 9.31
N ARG A 26 -4.51 8.54 9.53
CA ARG A 26 -4.15 7.91 10.81
C ARG A 26 -2.72 8.26 11.17
N GLY A 27 -2.52 8.82 12.36
CA GLY A 27 -1.23 9.27 12.89
C GLY A 27 -1.08 10.79 12.80
N GLU A 28 -0.92 11.43 13.94
CA GLU A 28 -0.80 12.88 14.05
C GLU A 28 0.33 13.42 13.18
N GLY A 29 0.00 14.38 12.33
CA GLY A 29 0.94 15.20 11.60
C GLY A 29 1.79 14.54 10.51
N LYS A 30 1.65 13.25 10.22
CA LYS A 30 2.48 12.57 9.23
C LYS A 30 1.95 12.80 7.80
N TRP A 31 2.81 13.33 6.95
CA TRP A 31 2.56 13.54 5.53
C TRP A 31 3.14 12.38 4.71
N ARG A 32 2.46 12.03 3.63
CA ARG A 32 2.92 11.04 2.65
C ARG A 32 3.20 11.77 1.35
N HIS A 33 4.42 11.63 0.84
CA HIS A 33 4.79 12.11 -0.48
C HIS A 33 4.17 11.23 -1.56
N ILE A 34 3.54 11.84 -2.58
CA ILE A 34 2.90 11.15 -3.69
C ILE A 34 3.45 11.73 -5.00
N ASP A 35 4.09 10.89 -5.79
CA ASP A 35 4.51 11.20 -7.16
C ASP A 35 3.37 10.83 -8.12
N ASN A 36 2.47 11.79 -8.38
CA ASN A 36 1.26 11.54 -9.16
C ASN A 36 1.52 11.70 -10.67
N PRO A 37 1.55 10.62 -11.47
CA PRO A 37 1.66 10.73 -12.91
C PRO A 37 0.38 11.30 -13.51
N LYS A 38 0.54 12.16 -14.54
CA LYS A 38 -0.55 12.73 -15.34
C LYS A 38 -0.62 12.05 -16.71
N GLU A 39 -1.67 12.32 -17.44
CA GLU A 39 -1.81 11.86 -18.83
C GLU A 39 -0.74 12.51 -19.72
N PRO A 40 -0.21 11.81 -20.74
CA PRO A 40 -0.57 10.45 -21.14
C PRO A 40 0.17 9.34 -20.39
N LEU A 41 1.20 9.68 -19.59
CA LEU A 41 2.06 8.71 -18.90
C LEU A 41 1.24 7.77 -17.99
N LYS A 42 0.28 8.29 -17.24
CA LYS A 42 -0.57 7.49 -16.34
C LYS A 42 -1.33 6.38 -17.10
N ARG A 43 -1.83 6.66 -18.27
CA ARG A 43 -2.53 5.68 -19.13
C ARG A 43 -1.58 4.60 -19.64
N ILE A 44 -0.37 5.01 -20.04
CA ILE A 44 0.69 4.07 -20.45
C ILE A 44 1.03 3.13 -19.29
N GLN A 45 1.30 3.66 -18.10
CA GLN A 45 1.61 2.87 -16.92
C GLN A 45 0.47 1.91 -16.53
N LYS A 46 -0.80 2.31 -16.63
CA LYS A 46 -1.94 1.41 -16.43
C LYS A 46 -1.93 0.24 -17.43
N ARG A 47 -1.55 0.50 -18.70
CA ARG A 47 -1.47 -0.54 -19.73
C ARG A 47 -0.27 -1.47 -19.48
N ILE A 48 0.90 -0.93 -19.14
CA ILE A 48 2.08 -1.70 -18.75
C ILE A 48 1.74 -2.60 -17.57
N ASN A 49 1.14 -2.05 -16.52
CA ASN A 49 0.76 -2.85 -15.35
C ASN A 49 -0.16 -4.01 -15.73
N ARG A 50 -1.27 -3.72 -16.41
CA ARG A 50 -2.29 -4.72 -16.72
C ARG A 50 -1.83 -5.78 -17.72
N ARG A 51 -1.02 -5.40 -18.75
CA ARG A 51 -0.70 -6.27 -19.90
C ARG A 51 0.66 -6.93 -19.82
N ILE A 52 1.53 -6.42 -18.95
CA ILE A 52 2.90 -6.91 -18.79
C ILE A 52 3.13 -7.32 -17.34
N LEU A 53 3.17 -6.38 -16.40
CA LEU A 53 3.62 -6.67 -15.04
C LEU A 53 2.71 -7.66 -14.30
N SER A 54 1.38 -7.51 -14.44
CA SER A 54 0.41 -8.38 -13.78
C SER A 54 0.25 -9.76 -14.41
N THR A 55 1.02 -10.10 -15.45
CA THR A 55 1.02 -11.46 -16.02
C THR A 55 1.92 -12.43 -15.26
N VAL A 56 2.85 -11.91 -14.45
CA VAL A 56 3.68 -12.75 -13.59
C VAL A 56 2.84 -13.19 -12.38
N PRO A 57 2.65 -14.51 -12.19
CA PRO A 57 1.96 -15.00 -11.01
C PRO A 57 2.79 -14.70 -9.76
N LEU A 58 2.14 -14.12 -8.75
CA LEU A 58 2.78 -13.87 -7.47
C LEU A 58 2.54 -15.05 -6.51
N PRO A 59 3.47 -15.35 -5.60
CA PRO A 59 3.31 -16.40 -4.61
C PRO A 59 2.07 -16.19 -3.72
N PRO A 60 1.44 -17.26 -3.19
CA PRO A 60 0.16 -17.18 -2.47
C PRO A 60 0.17 -16.29 -1.23
N ALA A 61 1.31 -16.16 -0.56
CA ALA A 61 1.44 -15.32 0.64
C ALA A 61 1.88 -13.87 0.34
N MET A 62 2.08 -13.52 -0.94
CA MET A 62 2.31 -12.14 -1.40
C MET A 62 0.97 -11.52 -1.82
N LEU A 63 0.31 -10.82 -0.92
CA LEU A 63 -1.10 -10.42 -1.05
C LEU A 63 -1.30 -8.92 -1.31
N GLY A 64 -0.30 -8.10 -1.01
CA GLY A 64 -0.41 -6.65 -1.13
C GLY A 64 -0.46 -6.18 -2.58
N ALA A 65 -1.45 -5.35 -2.94
CA ALA A 65 -1.67 -4.82 -4.28
C ALA A 65 -1.89 -5.89 -5.38
N VAL A 66 -2.34 -7.07 -5.01
CA VAL A 66 -2.74 -8.16 -5.90
C VAL A 66 -4.24 -8.07 -6.16
N GLN A 67 -4.64 -8.20 -7.43
CA GLN A 67 -6.05 -8.12 -7.81
C GLN A 67 -6.87 -9.23 -7.12
N GLY A 68 -8.00 -8.86 -6.54
CA GLY A 68 -8.89 -9.78 -5.82
C GLY A 68 -8.47 -10.07 -4.37
N MET A 69 -7.26 -9.71 -3.95
CA MET A 69 -6.79 -9.87 -2.57
C MET A 69 -7.12 -8.67 -1.70
N SER A 70 -7.41 -8.91 -0.43
CA SER A 70 -7.77 -7.91 0.55
C SER A 70 -7.00 -8.08 1.86
N ILE A 71 -7.04 -7.05 2.72
CA ILE A 71 -6.48 -7.15 4.08
C ILE A 71 -7.13 -8.25 4.91
N ARG A 72 -8.35 -8.70 4.53
CA ARG A 72 -9.02 -9.85 5.14
C ARG A 72 -8.28 -11.14 4.82
N ASP A 73 -7.89 -11.33 3.56
CA ASP A 73 -7.17 -12.54 3.11
C ASP A 73 -5.80 -12.61 3.78
N ASN A 74 -5.09 -11.48 3.86
CA ASN A 74 -3.85 -11.38 4.62
C ASN A 74 -4.06 -11.73 6.11
N GLY A 75 -5.08 -11.18 6.74
CA GLY A 75 -5.40 -11.48 8.13
C GLY A 75 -5.77 -12.95 8.38
N LEU A 76 -6.45 -13.61 7.42
CA LEU A 76 -6.85 -15.01 7.54
C LEU A 76 -5.67 -15.97 7.70
N LEU A 77 -4.52 -15.68 7.10
CA LEU A 77 -3.30 -16.48 7.24
C LEU A 77 -2.81 -16.54 8.71
N HIS A 78 -3.09 -15.51 9.50
CA HIS A 78 -2.53 -15.34 10.84
C HIS A 78 -3.57 -15.48 11.97
N VAL A 79 -4.78 -15.97 11.66
CA VAL A 79 -5.83 -16.18 12.67
C VAL A 79 -5.44 -17.26 13.66
N ARG A 80 -5.72 -17.01 14.98
CA ARG A 80 -5.51 -17.94 16.09
C ARG A 80 -4.06 -18.36 16.30
N GLN A 81 -3.10 -17.50 15.96
CA GLN A 81 -1.70 -17.80 16.23
C GLN A 81 -1.31 -17.33 17.64
N PRO A 82 -0.46 -18.08 18.37
CA PRO A 82 -0.03 -17.69 19.71
C PRO A 82 0.81 -16.42 19.71
N VAL A 83 1.64 -16.22 18.69
CA VAL A 83 2.46 -15.02 18.49
C VAL A 83 2.31 -14.55 17.06
N VAL A 84 2.13 -13.26 16.88
CA VAL A 84 2.15 -12.56 15.57
C VAL A 84 3.22 -11.47 15.62
N VAL A 85 4.13 -11.49 14.66
CA VAL A 85 5.17 -10.48 14.48
C VAL A 85 4.92 -9.74 13.18
N THR A 86 5.01 -8.41 13.22
CA THR A 86 4.96 -7.56 12.02
C THR A 86 6.22 -6.72 11.92
N LEU A 87 6.76 -6.60 10.70
CA LEU A 87 7.91 -5.76 10.37
C LEU A 87 7.58 -4.92 9.13
N ASP A 88 8.04 -3.67 9.10
CA ASP A 88 7.79 -2.72 7.99
C ASP A 88 9.13 -2.44 7.29
N LEU A 89 9.19 -2.64 5.96
CA LEU A 89 10.36 -2.29 5.17
C LEU A 89 10.48 -0.77 5.07
N ARG A 90 11.66 -0.25 5.44
CA ARG A 90 11.92 1.20 5.43
C ARG A 90 11.95 1.72 4.00
N ASP A 91 11.05 2.69 3.73
CA ASP A 91 11.04 3.45 2.47
C ASP A 91 11.09 2.57 1.22
N CYS A 92 10.33 1.47 1.21
CA CYS A 92 10.38 0.41 0.21
C CYS A 92 10.28 0.96 -1.23
N PHE A 93 9.27 1.81 -1.53
CA PHE A 93 9.09 2.40 -2.86
C PHE A 93 10.29 3.27 -3.29
N PRO A 94 10.74 4.29 -2.52
CA PRO A 94 11.88 5.10 -2.94
C PRO A 94 13.20 4.36 -2.92
N ARG A 95 13.33 3.23 -2.22
CA ARG A 95 14.53 2.39 -2.25
C ARG A 95 14.56 1.41 -3.41
N THR A 96 13.42 1.07 -3.99
CA THR A 96 13.38 0.29 -5.24
C THR A 96 13.86 1.17 -6.38
N SER A 97 15.06 0.92 -6.83
CA SER A 97 15.80 1.77 -7.79
C SER A 97 15.39 1.49 -9.23
N HIS A 98 15.83 2.37 -10.12
CA HIS A 98 15.80 2.18 -11.57
C HIS A 98 16.49 0.87 -12.00
N HIS A 99 17.60 0.51 -11.35
CA HIS A 99 18.32 -0.73 -11.61
C HIS A 99 17.50 -1.95 -11.21
N ASP A 100 16.82 -1.91 -10.06
CA ASP A 100 15.95 -3.02 -9.63
C ASP A 100 14.81 -3.24 -10.61
N VAL A 101 14.21 -2.15 -11.13
CA VAL A 101 13.16 -2.24 -12.16
C VAL A 101 13.71 -2.86 -13.46
N ALA A 102 14.91 -2.47 -13.89
CA ALA A 102 15.55 -3.08 -15.06
C ALA A 102 15.82 -4.58 -14.84
N THR A 103 16.29 -4.95 -13.65
CA THR A 103 16.50 -6.35 -13.27
C THR A 103 15.21 -7.15 -13.28
N VAL A 104 14.11 -6.59 -12.74
CA VAL A 104 12.76 -7.20 -12.79
C VAL A 104 12.32 -7.46 -14.23
N LEU A 105 12.48 -6.46 -15.12
CA LEU A 105 12.09 -6.58 -16.53
C LEU A 105 12.88 -7.65 -17.28
N LYS A 106 14.19 -7.71 -17.06
CA LYS A 106 15.05 -8.74 -17.66
C LYS A 106 14.73 -10.13 -17.13
N ARG A 107 14.68 -10.28 -15.80
CA ARG A 107 14.49 -11.57 -15.13
C ARG A 107 13.13 -12.20 -15.41
N ASN A 108 12.05 -11.42 -15.33
CA ASN A 108 10.69 -11.98 -15.41
C ASN A 108 10.10 -11.98 -16.83
N PHE A 109 10.64 -11.15 -17.75
CA PHE A 109 10.04 -10.96 -19.08
C PHE A 109 11.05 -11.19 -20.23
N GLY A 110 12.34 -11.44 -19.94
CA GLY A 110 13.36 -11.59 -20.96
C GLY A 110 13.51 -10.38 -21.87
N CYS A 111 13.21 -9.17 -21.37
CA CYS A 111 13.28 -7.95 -22.17
C CYS A 111 14.70 -7.67 -22.68
N SER A 112 14.80 -7.29 -23.98
CA SER A 112 16.05 -6.74 -24.53
C SER A 112 16.48 -5.47 -23.81
N GLU A 113 17.73 -5.06 -23.93
CA GLU A 113 18.27 -3.83 -23.33
C GLU A 113 17.43 -2.59 -23.70
N GLU A 114 17.05 -2.51 -24.96
CA GLU A 114 16.26 -1.41 -25.48
C GLU A 114 14.86 -1.33 -24.86
N ILE A 115 14.14 -2.45 -24.79
CA ILE A 115 12.81 -2.53 -24.19
C ILE A 115 12.90 -2.32 -22.66
N THR A 116 13.92 -2.89 -22.02
CA THR A 116 14.20 -2.66 -20.60
C THR A 116 14.39 -1.19 -20.31
N SER A 117 15.24 -0.50 -21.07
CA SER A 117 15.48 0.94 -20.93
C SER A 117 14.20 1.76 -21.12
N LEU A 118 13.42 1.46 -22.15
CA LEU A 118 12.16 2.15 -22.45
C LEU A 118 11.15 1.98 -21.30
N LEU A 119 10.87 0.75 -20.89
CA LEU A 119 9.89 0.46 -19.84
C LEU A 119 10.34 1.01 -18.49
N THR A 120 11.62 0.93 -18.16
CA THR A 120 12.18 1.48 -16.94
C THR A 120 12.00 3.00 -16.87
N ARG A 121 12.29 3.75 -17.94
CA ARG A 121 12.06 5.20 -18.00
C ARG A 121 10.58 5.59 -17.88
N LEU A 122 9.68 4.77 -18.43
CA LEU A 122 8.23 5.01 -18.34
C LEU A 122 7.66 4.71 -16.95
N THR A 123 8.34 3.92 -16.13
CA THR A 123 7.81 3.41 -14.84
C THR A 123 8.55 3.93 -13.61
N THR A 124 9.68 4.63 -13.80
CA THR A 124 10.45 5.24 -12.72
C THR A 124 10.40 6.78 -12.78
N PHE A 125 10.68 7.40 -11.65
CA PHE A 125 10.79 8.85 -11.50
C PHE A 125 11.95 9.17 -10.57
N GLN A 126 12.85 10.08 -10.98
CA GLN A 126 14.06 10.40 -10.21
C GLN A 126 14.86 9.14 -9.81
N HIS A 127 15.09 8.24 -10.76
CA HIS A 127 15.84 6.99 -10.61
C HIS A 127 15.26 5.99 -9.59
N ARG A 128 13.98 6.08 -9.23
CA ARG A 128 13.32 5.18 -8.28
C ARG A 128 11.87 4.89 -8.68
N VAL A 129 11.28 3.90 -8.06
CA VAL A 129 9.85 3.63 -8.20
C VAL A 129 9.05 4.75 -7.52
N PRO A 130 8.18 5.47 -8.27
CA PRO A 130 7.41 6.59 -7.73
C PRO A 130 6.30 6.11 -6.80
N GLN A 131 6.07 6.80 -5.69
CA GLN A 131 4.98 6.49 -4.78
C GLN A 131 3.66 7.06 -5.30
N GLY A 132 2.82 6.21 -5.93
CA GLY A 132 1.50 6.62 -6.44
C GLY A 132 1.30 6.41 -7.94
N ALA A 133 2.26 5.85 -8.66
CA ALA A 133 2.07 5.44 -10.04
C ALA A 133 1.36 4.07 -10.15
N PRO A 134 0.62 3.83 -11.23
CA PRO A 134 -0.12 2.58 -11.43
C PRO A 134 0.73 1.30 -11.44
N THR A 135 2.01 1.40 -11.79
CA THR A 135 2.95 0.27 -11.89
C THR A 135 3.70 -0.01 -10.60
N SER A 136 3.71 0.93 -9.66
CA SER A 136 4.69 0.95 -8.57
C SER A 136 4.56 -0.25 -7.63
N ALA A 137 3.36 -0.57 -7.18
CA ALA A 137 3.18 -1.66 -6.22
C ALA A 137 3.52 -3.03 -6.84
N THR A 138 3.16 -3.25 -8.11
CA THR A 138 3.50 -4.48 -8.81
C THR A 138 5.02 -4.60 -9.04
N LEU A 139 5.69 -3.51 -9.42
CA LEU A 139 7.15 -3.51 -9.56
C LEU A 139 7.86 -3.78 -8.23
N VAL A 140 7.39 -3.19 -7.14
CA VAL A 140 7.91 -3.48 -5.79
C VAL A 140 7.71 -4.96 -5.45
N ASN A 141 6.52 -5.53 -5.64
CA ASN A 141 6.28 -6.94 -5.41
C ASN A 141 7.25 -7.83 -6.22
N LEU A 142 7.41 -7.55 -7.52
CA LEU A 142 8.31 -8.30 -8.38
C LEU A 142 9.79 -8.17 -7.98
N SER A 143 10.20 -7.01 -7.46
CA SER A 143 11.56 -6.80 -6.95
C SER A 143 11.82 -7.54 -5.65
N LEU A 144 10.79 -7.74 -4.84
CA LEU A 144 10.87 -8.44 -3.55
C LEU A 144 10.73 -9.97 -3.65
N LEU A 145 10.52 -10.55 -4.85
CA LEU A 145 10.39 -12.01 -5.01
C LEU A 145 11.57 -12.79 -4.41
N PRO A 146 12.86 -12.43 -4.62
CA PRO A 146 13.96 -13.16 -4.01
C PRO A 146 13.96 -13.10 -2.48
N LEU A 147 13.61 -11.94 -1.91
CA LEU A 147 13.45 -11.80 -0.46
C LEU A 147 12.27 -12.62 0.06
N TYR A 148 11.16 -12.64 -0.70
CA TYR A 148 10.00 -13.45 -0.38
C TYR A 148 10.39 -14.93 -0.27
N ASP A 149 11.09 -15.47 -1.27
CA ASP A 149 11.49 -16.88 -1.32
C ASP A 149 12.34 -17.26 -0.12
N ASP A 150 13.33 -16.44 0.24
CA ASP A 150 14.19 -16.68 1.40
C ASP A 150 13.44 -16.65 2.74
N ILE A 151 12.48 -15.70 2.90
CA ILE A 151 11.66 -15.62 4.13
C ILE A 151 10.66 -16.78 4.18
N GLN A 152 10.08 -17.17 3.06
CA GLN A 152 9.16 -18.31 2.98
C GLN A 152 9.88 -19.61 3.40
N GLU A 153 11.08 -19.84 2.87
CA GLU A 153 11.91 -20.99 3.26
C GLU A 153 12.23 -20.99 4.76
N LEU A 154 12.61 -19.83 5.30
CA LEU A 154 12.85 -19.69 6.74
C LEU A 154 11.59 -20.01 7.55
N ALA A 155 10.44 -19.50 7.15
CA ALA A 155 9.16 -19.70 7.81
C ALA A 155 8.76 -21.19 7.80
N GLU A 156 8.91 -21.87 6.66
CA GLU A 156 8.62 -23.30 6.49
C GLU A 156 9.51 -24.15 7.39
N ARG A 157 10.82 -23.91 7.41
CA ARG A 157 11.77 -24.62 8.30
C ARG A 157 11.44 -24.46 9.76
N LYS A 158 10.86 -23.33 10.17
CA LYS A 158 10.47 -23.05 11.56
C LYS A 158 9.01 -23.42 11.87
N GLY A 159 8.24 -23.94 10.93
CA GLY A 159 6.82 -24.23 11.08
C GLY A 159 5.98 -22.97 11.35
N LEU A 160 6.37 -21.82 10.80
CA LEU A 160 5.72 -20.54 10.93
C LEU A 160 4.87 -20.20 9.72
N ARG A 161 3.87 -19.34 9.88
CA ARG A 161 3.12 -18.74 8.78
C ARG A 161 3.76 -17.41 8.42
N PHE A 162 3.80 -17.12 7.13
CA PHE A 162 4.37 -15.90 6.58
C PHE A 162 3.40 -15.24 5.59
N SER A 163 3.40 -13.93 5.53
CA SER A 163 2.81 -13.17 4.44
C SER A 163 3.55 -11.85 4.19
N LEU A 164 3.44 -11.36 2.96
CA LEU A 164 3.97 -10.07 2.53
C LEU A 164 2.84 -9.20 1.95
N TRP A 165 2.61 -8.05 2.57
CA TRP A 165 1.67 -7.05 2.10
C TRP A 165 2.43 -5.79 1.65
N VAL A 166 2.94 -5.81 0.42
CA VAL A 166 3.85 -4.79 -0.16
C VAL A 166 5.12 -4.63 0.69
N ASP A 167 5.12 -3.70 1.63
CA ASP A 167 6.23 -3.38 2.54
C ASP A 167 6.04 -3.93 3.98
N ASP A 168 4.88 -4.52 4.28
CA ASP A 168 4.58 -5.10 5.58
C ASP A 168 4.81 -6.64 5.56
N ILE A 169 5.82 -7.11 6.29
CA ILE A 169 6.09 -8.53 6.54
C ILE A 169 5.32 -8.95 7.77
N THR A 170 4.59 -10.08 7.71
CA THR A 170 3.94 -10.68 8.88
C THR A 170 4.39 -12.13 9.01
N ILE A 171 4.79 -12.52 10.22
CA ILE A 171 5.15 -13.88 10.58
C ILE A 171 4.35 -14.28 11.82
N SER A 172 3.86 -15.51 11.89
CA SER A 172 3.11 -15.95 13.04
C SER A 172 3.27 -17.45 13.32
N GLY A 173 3.17 -17.80 14.59
CA GLY A 173 3.34 -19.17 15.07
C GLY A 173 3.86 -19.21 16.51
N PRO A 174 4.16 -20.40 17.05
CA PRO A 174 4.58 -20.54 18.45
C PRO A 174 5.84 -19.76 18.83
N ALA A 175 6.85 -19.74 17.97
CA ALA A 175 8.13 -19.06 18.19
C ALA A 175 8.41 -18.00 17.10
N ALA A 176 7.38 -17.23 16.71
CA ALA A 176 7.51 -16.26 15.65
C ALA A 176 8.47 -15.10 16.00
N ASP A 177 8.63 -14.78 17.27
CA ASP A 177 9.59 -13.79 17.78
C ASP A 177 11.05 -14.20 17.56
N ASP A 178 11.37 -15.49 17.57
CA ASP A 178 12.72 -16.01 17.26
C ASP A 178 13.09 -15.87 15.77
N ALA A 179 12.14 -15.52 14.93
CA ALA A 179 12.39 -15.27 13.51
C ALA A 179 12.73 -13.80 13.19
N ILE A 180 12.61 -12.87 14.15
CA ILE A 180 12.82 -11.44 13.92
C ILE A 180 14.22 -11.16 13.39
N GLU A 181 15.24 -11.57 14.13
CA GLU A 181 16.64 -11.31 13.75
C GLU A 181 17.03 -12.01 12.44
N PRO A 182 16.73 -13.31 12.21
CA PRO A 182 16.93 -13.95 10.92
C PRO A 182 16.27 -13.22 9.76
N VAL A 183 15.02 -12.74 9.91
CA VAL A 183 14.32 -11.98 8.85
C VAL A 183 14.96 -10.62 8.61
N ILE A 184 15.41 -9.92 9.66
CA ILE A 184 16.16 -8.66 9.50
C ILE A 184 17.43 -8.88 8.70
N GLN A 185 18.17 -9.96 8.96
CA GLN A 185 19.37 -10.32 8.21
C GLN A 185 19.08 -10.63 6.74
N LEU A 186 18.00 -11.37 6.44
CA LEU A 186 17.54 -11.59 5.07
C LEU A 186 17.19 -10.26 4.37
N VAL A 187 16.41 -9.40 5.03
CA VAL A 187 16.06 -8.07 4.51
C VAL A 187 17.30 -7.25 4.17
N GLN A 188 18.33 -7.26 5.04
CA GLN A 188 19.60 -6.56 4.81
C GLN A 188 20.40 -7.17 3.67
N ARG A 189 20.47 -8.50 3.56
CA ARG A 189 21.13 -9.22 2.47
C ARG A 189 20.57 -8.82 1.10
N HIS A 190 19.27 -8.58 1.02
CA HIS A 190 18.59 -8.12 -0.20
C HIS A 190 18.62 -6.59 -0.37
N GLY A 191 19.47 -5.85 0.37
CA GLY A 191 19.65 -4.41 0.21
C GLY A 191 18.54 -3.55 0.79
N HIS A 192 17.61 -4.15 1.55
CA HIS A 192 16.54 -3.45 2.24
C HIS A 192 16.87 -3.19 3.72
N ALA A 193 16.00 -2.47 4.43
CA ALA A 193 16.13 -2.24 5.84
C ALA A 193 14.76 -2.30 6.54
N VAL A 194 14.70 -2.84 7.72
CA VAL A 194 13.51 -2.83 8.56
C VAL A 194 13.42 -1.52 9.35
N ARG A 195 12.23 -0.99 9.51
CA ARG A 195 11.94 0.15 10.39
C ARG A 195 11.75 -0.35 11.82
N GLN A 196 12.83 -0.31 12.61
CA GLN A 196 12.85 -0.86 13.98
C GLN A 196 11.68 -0.38 14.86
N SER A 197 11.30 0.89 14.77
CA SER A 197 10.17 1.46 15.54
C SER A 197 8.79 0.89 15.15
N LYS A 198 8.72 0.03 14.15
CA LYS A 198 7.52 -0.63 13.67
C LYS A 198 7.62 -2.16 13.70
N VAL A 199 8.58 -2.69 14.41
CA VAL A 199 8.61 -4.11 14.76
C VAL A 199 7.66 -4.30 15.94
N HIS A 200 6.62 -5.11 15.75
CA HIS A 200 5.65 -5.39 16.79
C HIS A 200 5.55 -6.90 17.03
N VAL A 201 5.69 -7.30 18.29
CA VAL A 201 5.45 -8.67 18.76
C VAL A 201 4.14 -8.67 19.54
N MET A 202 3.17 -9.42 19.06
CA MET A 202 1.83 -9.48 19.65
C MET A 202 1.49 -10.90 20.04
N ARG A 203 1.35 -11.16 21.34
CA ARG A 203 0.96 -12.45 21.91
C ARG A 203 -0.57 -12.57 22.00
N SER A 204 -1.10 -13.78 22.03
CA SER A 204 -2.56 -14.07 22.00
C SER A 204 -3.36 -13.42 23.14
N GLY A 205 -2.74 -13.11 24.28
CA GLY A 205 -3.34 -12.34 25.39
C GLY A 205 -3.61 -10.87 25.08
N ASN A 206 -2.95 -10.32 24.08
CA ASN A 206 -3.12 -8.94 23.63
C ASN A 206 -3.78 -8.88 22.25
N SER A 207 -4.16 -7.69 21.80
CA SER A 207 -4.70 -7.50 20.45
C SER A 207 -3.64 -7.76 19.39
N GLN A 208 -3.85 -8.78 18.55
CA GLN A 208 -2.99 -9.12 17.42
C GLN A 208 -3.56 -8.46 16.16
N ALA A 209 -2.82 -7.54 15.58
CA ALA A 209 -3.25 -6.76 14.40
C ALA A 209 -2.32 -6.99 13.20
N VAL A 210 -2.89 -7.37 12.05
CA VAL A 210 -2.21 -7.56 10.78
C VAL A 210 -2.84 -6.64 9.75
N THR A 211 -2.08 -5.75 9.10
CA THR A 211 -2.60 -4.77 8.10
C THR A 211 -3.87 -4.02 8.55
N GLY A 212 -3.99 -3.76 9.86
CA GLY A 212 -5.12 -3.02 10.46
C GLY A 212 -6.40 -3.83 10.70
N VAL A 213 -6.33 -5.17 10.67
CA VAL A 213 -7.38 -6.08 11.13
C VAL A 213 -6.89 -6.89 12.33
N VAL A 214 -7.79 -7.21 13.26
CA VAL A 214 -7.50 -8.07 14.42
C VAL A 214 -7.66 -9.53 14.01
N VAL A 215 -6.73 -10.40 14.45
CA VAL A 215 -6.65 -11.80 14.04
C VAL A 215 -6.69 -12.81 15.20
N ASN A 216 -6.87 -12.38 16.46
CA ASN A 216 -6.84 -13.27 17.63
C ASN A 216 -7.73 -14.52 17.52
N ARG A 217 -9.00 -14.38 17.15
CA ARG A 217 -9.96 -15.49 17.01
C ARG A 217 -10.52 -15.60 15.59
N LYS A 218 -10.72 -14.48 14.94
CA LYS A 218 -11.24 -14.31 13.58
C LYS A 218 -10.80 -12.95 13.05
N VAL A 219 -10.80 -12.77 11.73
CA VAL A 219 -10.54 -11.47 11.14
C VAL A 219 -11.67 -10.50 11.48
N GLY A 220 -11.33 -9.29 11.90
CA GLY A 220 -12.30 -8.24 12.20
C GLY A 220 -11.65 -6.91 12.54
N LYS A 221 -12.44 -5.91 12.93
CA LYS A 221 -11.92 -4.64 13.43
C LYS A 221 -11.81 -4.65 14.95
N ALA A 222 -10.81 -3.91 15.46
CA ALA A 222 -10.62 -3.70 16.89
C ALA A 222 -11.89 -3.16 17.58
N ARG A 223 -12.02 -3.45 18.87
CA ARG A 223 -13.18 -3.02 19.68
C ARG A 223 -13.36 -1.50 19.64
N ASP A 224 -12.27 -0.75 19.81
CA ASP A 224 -12.30 0.72 19.86
C ASP A 224 -12.73 1.33 18.52
N TYR A 225 -12.27 0.76 17.39
CA TYR A 225 -12.72 1.19 16.07
C TYR A 225 -14.24 1.00 15.87
N ARG A 226 -14.78 -0.12 16.35
CA ARG A 226 -16.23 -0.39 16.28
C ARG A 226 -17.03 0.48 17.27
N ALA A 227 -16.48 0.73 18.46
CA ALA A 227 -17.06 1.64 19.44
C ALA A 227 -17.11 3.07 18.91
N GLU A 228 -16.08 3.50 18.19
CA GLU A 228 -16.05 4.81 17.53
C GLU A 228 -17.13 4.95 16.46
N ILE A 229 -17.32 3.93 15.61
CA ILE A 229 -18.43 3.94 14.64
C ILE A 229 -19.78 4.02 15.37
N ARG A 230 -19.97 3.27 16.45
CA ARG A 230 -21.21 3.30 17.24
C ARG A 230 -21.48 4.68 17.82
N ARG A 231 -20.46 5.35 18.38
CA ARG A 231 -20.61 6.75 18.86
C ARG A 231 -21.02 7.67 17.72
N GLN A 232 -20.36 7.60 16.58
CA GLN A 232 -20.72 8.43 15.43
C GLN A 232 -22.14 8.19 14.91
N ILE A 233 -22.64 6.96 14.95
CA ILE A 233 -24.03 6.66 14.60
C ILE A 233 -24.99 7.39 15.56
N ILE A 234 -24.72 7.34 16.86
CA ILE A 234 -25.54 7.99 17.88
C ILE A 234 -25.45 9.52 17.74
N ASP A 235 -24.24 10.07 17.67
CA ASP A 235 -24.03 11.51 17.52
C ASP A 235 -24.73 12.10 16.27
N LEU A 236 -24.78 11.34 15.18
CA LEU A 236 -25.49 11.75 13.96
C LEU A 236 -27.02 11.65 14.14
N ALA A 237 -27.49 10.65 14.87
CA ALA A 237 -28.92 10.48 15.14
C ALA A 237 -29.52 11.59 16.05
N ASP A 238 -28.70 12.09 16.99
CA ASP A 238 -29.09 13.16 17.92
C ASP A 238 -29.11 14.55 17.26
N ARG A 239 -28.59 14.70 16.04
CA ARG A 239 -28.60 15.97 15.32
C ARG A 239 -29.89 16.16 14.53
N PRO A 240 -30.57 17.32 14.59
CA PRO A 240 -31.82 17.58 13.87
C PRO A 240 -31.70 17.44 12.34
N ASN A 241 -30.51 17.72 11.78
CA ASN A 241 -30.29 17.66 10.34
C ASN A 241 -28.81 17.24 10.04
N PRO A 242 -28.48 15.97 10.21
CA PRO A 242 -27.11 15.49 10.02
C PRO A 242 -26.69 15.59 8.55
N PRO A 243 -25.44 16.04 8.24
CA PRO A 243 -24.97 16.17 6.87
C PRO A 243 -24.92 14.81 6.15
N ALA A 244 -25.48 14.74 4.94
CA ALA A 244 -25.55 13.50 4.16
C ALA A 244 -24.17 12.85 3.95
N HIS A 245 -23.09 13.63 3.76
CA HIS A 245 -21.75 13.13 3.58
C HIS A 245 -21.17 12.45 4.84
N GLU A 246 -21.58 12.88 6.04
CA GLU A 246 -21.17 12.24 7.30
C GLU A 246 -21.89 10.91 7.47
N ILE A 247 -23.20 10.85 7.17
CA ILE A 247 -23.98 9.61 7.16
C ILE A 247 -23.34 8.61 6.20
N GLN A 248 -23.03 9.04 4.96
CA GLN A 248 -22.39 8.20 3.95
C GLN A 248 -21.00 7.73 4.39
N SER A 249 -20.23 8.57 5.06
CA SER A 249 -18.92 8.19 5.63
C SER A 249 -19.06 7.07 6.66
N VAL A 250 -20.02 7.18 7.57
CA VAL A 250 -20.28 6.16 8.59
C VAL A 250 -20.77 4.85 7.95
N ARG A 251 -21.72 4.91 6.99
CA ARG A 251 -22.21 3.74 6.25
C ARG A 251 -21.07 3.04 5.49
N SER A 252 -20.18 3.79 4.86
CA SER A 252 -19.00 3.23 4.18
C SER A 252 -18.06 2.51 5.16
N ARG A 253 -17.89 3.04 6.38
CA ARG A 253 -17.10 2.38 7.44
C ARG A 253 -17.78 1.11 7.94
N ILE A 254 -19.11 1.10 8.07
CA ILE A 254 -19.90 -0.09 8.44
C ILE A 254 -19.76 -1.16 7.36
N ALA A 255 -19.90 -0.81 6.08
CA ALA A 255 -19.71 -1.72 4.96
C ALA A 255 -18.31 -2.35 4.95
N HIS A 256 -17.27 -1.53 5.24
CA HIS A 256 -15.90 -2.05 5.40
C HIS A 256 -15.77 -3.05 6.56
N VAL A 257 -16.38 -2.78 7.73
CA VAL A 257 -16.40 -3.75 8.85
C VAL A 257 -17.12 -5.02 8.47
N ARG A 258 -18.26 -4.91 7.75
CA ARG A 258 -19.06 -6.04 7.29
C ARG A 258 -18.30 -6.92 6.29
N HIS A 259 -17.57 -6.33 5.36
CA HIS A 259 -16.69 -7.05 4.43
C HIS A 259 -15.63 -7.88 5.18
N LEU A 260 -15.05 -7.34 6.24
CA LEU A 260 -14.05 -8.04 7.05
C LEU A 260 -14.66 -9.13 7.95
N CYS A 261 -15.78 -8.83 8.59
CA CYS A 261 -16.48 -9.71 9.53
C CYS A 261 -17.98 -9.41 9.50
N PRO A 262 -18.80 -10.21 8.78
CA PRO A 262 -20.24 -9.98 8.66
C PRO A 262 -20.94 -9.78 10.00
N VAL A 263 -20.67 -10.64 10.98
CA VAL A 263 -21.29 -10.54 12.33
C VAL A 263 -21.05 -9.18 13.00
N GLN A 264 -19.83 -8.63 12.86
CA GLN A 264 -19.49 -7.31 13.42
C GLN A 264 -20.15 -6.17 12.63
N GLY A 265 -20.18 -6.29 11.31
CA GLY A 265 -20.79 -5.28 10.44
C GLY A 265 -22.30 -5.25 10.52
N ASP A 266 -22.96 -6.41 10.55
CA ASP A 266 -24.41 -6.52 10.63
C ASP A 266 -24.96 -5.93 11.94
N ALA A 267 -24.21 -6.08 13.05
CA ALA A 267 -24.59 -5.45 14.32
C ALA A 267 -24.55 -3.90 14.25
N LEU A 268 -23.58 -3.33 13.56
CA LEU A 268 -23.47 -1.88 13.32
C LEU A 268 -24.51 -1.41 12.31
N GLN A 269 -24.76 -2.20 11.27
CA GLN A 269 -25.76 -1.88 10.25
C GLN A 269 -27.17 -1.81 10.87
N ARG A 270 -27.56 -2.82 11.65
CA ARG A 270 -28.85 -2.80 12.36
C ARG A 270 -29.04 -1.57 13.27
N LEU A 271 -27.96 -1.13 13.93
CA LEU A 271 -28.02 0.10 14.73
C LEU A 271 -28.21 1.32 13.82
N ALA A 272 -27.42 1.45 12.76
CA ALA A 272 -27.53 2.58 11.84
C ALA A 272 -28.91 2.66 11.16
N ASP A 273 -29.47 1.53 10.75
CA ASP A 273 -30.79 1.49 10.07
C ASP A 273 -31.97 1.86 11.00
N LYS A 274 -31.78 1.70 12.32
CA LYS A 274 -32.81 2.12 13.31
C LYS A 274 -32.82 3.62 13.54
N VAL A 275 -31.70 4.31 13.45
CA VAL A 275 -31.54 5.68 13.95
C VAL A 275 -31.11 6.70 12.89
N LEU A 276 -30.51 6.27 11.77
CA LEU A 276 -30.10 7.17 10.71
C LEU A 276 -31.11 7.16 9.56
N PRO A 277 -31.35 8.30 8.89
CA PRO A 277 -32.22 8.36 7.72
C PRO A 277 -31.72 7.45 6.61
N ALA A 278 -32.67 6.91 5.82
CA ALA A 278 -32.34 6.14 4.60
C ALA A 278 -31.55 7.01 3.60
N GLU A 279 -30.69 6.39 2.76
CA GLU A 279 -29.77 7.09 1.89
C GLU A 279 -30.44 8.14 1.00
N GLY A 280 -29.98 9.42 1.13
CA GLY A 280 -30.18 10.45 0.13
C GLY A 280 -28.98 10.50 -0.81
N VAL A 281 -29.22 10.49 -2.11
CA VAL A 281 -28.23 10.54 -3.19
C VAL A 281 -27.43 11.84 -3.13
N GLY A 282 -26.10 11.77 -2.91
CA GLY A 282 -25.24 12.95 -2.96
C GLY A 282 -23.76 12.59 -2.78
N GLY A 283 -23.05 12.40 -3.88
CA GLY A 283 -21.60 12.21 -3.86
C GLY A 283 -20.85 13.51 -3.60
N THR A 284 -19.88 13.54 -2.68
CA THR A 284 -19.00 14.68 -2.44
C THR A 284 -17.54 14.36 -2.72
N LYS A 285 -16.86 15.32 -3.38
CA LYS A 285 -15.42 15.33 -3.67
C LYS A 285 -14.60 15.49 -2.36
N PRO A 286 -13.37 14.95 -2.29
CA PRO A 286 -12.49 15.15 -1.14
C PRO A 286 -12.13 16.63 -0.96
N ARG A 287 -11.99 17.09 0.31
CA ARG A 287 -11.63 18.46 0.67
C ARG A 287 -10.25 18.85 0.14
N SER A 288 -10.13 20.06 -0.38
CA SER A 288 -8.91 20.64 -0.97
C SER A 288 -7.78 20.90 0.03
N ASP A 289 -8.09 21.00 1.30
CA ASP A 289 -7.18 21.33 2.42
C ASP A 289 -6.28 20.16 2.86
N GLU A 290 -6.56 18.91 2.40
CA GLU A 290 -5.69 17.75 2.63
C GLU A 290 -4.50 17.63 1.67
N ILE A 291 -4.38 18.54 0.69
CA ILE A 291 -3.36 18.51 -0.37
C ILE A 291 -2.55 19.80 -0.34
N ARG A 292 -1.23 19.69 -0.25
CA ARG A 292 -0.30 20.82 -0.39
C ARG A 292 0.75 20.52 -1.47
N PRO A 293 1.31 21.56 -2.14
CA PRO A 293 2.42 21.38 -3.07
C PRO A 293 3.63 20.76 -2.36
N CYS A 294 4.34 19.87 -3.06
CA CYS A 294 5.55 19.27 -2.52
C CYS A 294 6.65 20.30 -2.30
N ARG A 295 7.31 20.23 -1.14
CA ARG A 295 8.48 21.09 -0.81
C ARG A 295 9.66 20.90 -1.77
N CYS A 296 9.77 19.74 -2.42
CA CYS A 296 10.82 19.47 -3.40
C CYS A 296 10.66 20.25 -4.72
N ALA A 297 9.45 20.69 -5.08
CA ALA A 297 9.22 21.47 -6.29
C ALA A 297 9.98 22.83 -6.32
N LYS A 298 10.33 23.38 -5.15
CA LYS A 298 11.13 24.61 -5.07
C LYS A 298 12.62 24.39 -5.40
N LYS A 299 13.18 23.21 -5.15
CA LYS A 299 14.61 22.90 -5.44
C LYS A 299 14.88 22.69 -6.94
N HIS A 300 13.89 22.30 -7.73
CA HIS A 300 14.06 22.07 -9.16
C HIS A 300 13.94 23.35 -10.03
N ARG A 301 13.29 24.41 -9.54
CA ARG A 301 13.24 25.69 -10.28
C ARG A 301 14.61 26.41 -10.33
N HIS A 302 15.45 26.23 -9.30
CA HIS A 302 16.77 26.87 -9.27
C HIS A 302 17.84 26.17 -10.15
N ARG A 303 17.71 24.89 -10.45
CA ARG A 303 18.67 24.20 -11.35
C ARG A 303 18.47 24.54 -12.84
N HIS A 304 17.22 24.78 -13.27
CA HIS A 304 16.95 25.15 -14.67
C HIS A 304 17.33 26.59 -15.05
N ILE A 305 17.60 27.46 -14.07
CA ILE A 305 18.05 28.83 -14.33
C ILE A 305 19.60 28.87 -14.43
N ALA A 306 20.31 28.02 -13.70
CA ALA A 306 21.78 27.95 -13.77
C ALA A 306 22.30 27.37 -15.10
N ASP A 307 21.57 26.42 -15.72
CA ASP A 307 21.98 25.81 -17.00
C ASP A 307 21.69 26.70 -18.24
N ARG A 308 21.03 27.84 -18.07
CA ARG A 308 20.79 28.82 -19.16
C ARG A 308 21.78 29.99 -19.19
N GLN A 309 22.66 30.10 -18.21
CA GLN A 309 23.69 31.16 -18.17
C GLN A 309 25.11 30.63 -18.46
N ALA A 310 25.25 29.33 -18.82
CA ALA A 310 26.52 28.70 -19.15
C ALA A 310 26.52 28.06 -20.57
N ALA A 311 25.77 28.66 -21.54
CA ALA A 311 25.85 28.34 -22.96
C ALA A 311 25.90 29.62 -23.76
#